data_fb502254b0849599b62a08c2e2501f5e
#
_entry.id   fb502254b0849599b62a08c2e2501f5e
#
_cell.length_a   1.000
_cell.length_b   1.000
_cell.length_c   1.000
_cell.angle_alpha   90.00
_cell.angle_beta   90.00
_cell.angle_gamma   90.00
#
_symmetry.space_group_name_H-M   'P 1'
#
loop_
_entity.id
_entity.type
_entity.pdbx_description
1 polymer ?
#
loop_
_entity_poly.entity_id
_entity_poly.type
_entity_poly.pdbx_seq_one_letter_code
_entity_poly.pdbx_strand_id
1 'polypeptide(L)'
;MSEVANRASYVLEQFVATLRAQSSERDIKKLLAVILQKCREVTGSDAGSVYVIEEEGGSEAEHKPPPRKILHFMLSQNDSIAIDFKEFTLPVDDKSIVGQAVLNRAPINIADLTQLRVTKSMPTLRHNKSFDEKTGYRARSMLTVPMLSLMGEVIGVVQLINKKRDPKKPLADDGADDDNVIPFDEETEELALAWAAQAGISLEKAMLYDEIHRMFDGFVDASVIAIEARDPTTSGHSRRVATLSVELAKVVGVLSSGPFAGVTFTEVQLQQLQYAGVLHDFGKVGVREKVLVKAKKLYDEDLRLIKLRFAYIKKTLEAEHVERKLRVAMELVKSDLPERFAEIDADLGRRMDELDDALSFVLRVNEPTVLDQGGFERLVEIARLVYMAPGGELLPYLEPAEVAALQVRRGSLTDMERVEIESHVQHTIKFLKEIPWGRRYADVPRIAGAHHEYMNGTGYPRRLPGDDIPVESRIMTIADIFDALTASDRPYKKAVPIERALSIIDSEVRAGKCDAELFRIFVEGEVYKRVI
;
A
#
# COMPACT_ATOMS: atom_id res chain seq x y z
N MET A 1 -30.29 39.72 -37.13
CA MET A 1 -29.61 38.44 -37.47
C MET A 1 -28.14 38.40 -37.05
N SER A 2 -27.39 39.52 -37.01
CA SER A 2 -25.96 39.51 -36.62
C SER A 2 -25.73 39.30 -35.09
N GLU A 3 -26.60 39.83 -34.24
CA GLU A 3 -26.45 39.77 -32.79
C GLU A 3 -26.73 38.36 -32.23
N VAL A 4 -27.75 37.68 -32.75
CA VAL A 4 -28.11 36.31 -32.39
C VAL A 4 -27.03 35.34 -32.85
N ALA A 5 -26.49 35.53 -34.07
CA ALA A 5 -25.39 34.70 -34.58
C ALA A 5 -24.08 34.87 -33.77
N ASN A 6 -23.76 36.09 -33.34
CA ASN A 6 -22.60 36.37 -32.49
C ASN A 6 -22.75 35.78 -31.08
N ARG A 7 -23.95 35.79 -30.50
CA ARG A 7 -24.23 35.18 -29.20
C ARG A 7 -24.14 33.67 -29.27
N ALA A 8 -24.69 33.03 -30.31
CA ALA A 8 -24.59 31.58 -30.53
C ALA A 8 -23.13 31.13 -30.71
N SER A 9 -22.33 31.88 -31.49
CA SER A 9 -20.90 31.60 -31.69
C SER A 9 -20.11 31.71 -30.38
N TYR A 10 -20.40 32.75 -29.58
CA TYR A 10 -19.78 32.96 -28.26
C TYR A 10 -20.10 31.79 -27.29
N VAL A 11 -21.37 31.39 -27.20
CA VAL A 11 -21.80 30.27 -26.36
C VAL A 11 -21.11 28.97 -26.78
N LEU A 12 -21.01 28.71 -28.09
CA LEU A 12 -20.33 27.54 -28.62
C LEU A 12 -18.81 27.54 -28.30
N GLU A 13 -18.14 28.67 -28.46
CA GLU A 13 -16.73 28.83 -28.12
C GLU A 13 -16.48 28.58 -26.61
N GLN A 14 -17.32 29.16 -25.75
CA GLN A 14 -17.24 28.92 -24.30
C GLN A 14 -17.49 27.47 -23.96
N PHE A 15 -18.44 26.82 -24.62
CA PHE A 15 -18.74 25.40 -24.44
C PHE A 15 -17.53 24.53 -24.80
N VAL A 16 -16.92 24.73 -25.97
CA VAL A 16 -15.74 24.00 -26.42
C VAL A 16 -14.52 24.25 -25.51
N ALA A 17 -14.28 25.50 -25.09
CA ALA A 17 -13.20 25.84 -24.18
C ALA A 17 -13.36 25.16 -22.82
N THR A 18 -14.57 25.10 -22.30
CA THR A 18 -14.88 24.46 -21.02
C THR A 18 -14.75 22.93 -21.12
N LEU A 19 -15.21 22.32 -22.21
CA LEU A 19 -14.99 20.90 -22.46
C LEU A 19 -13.51 20.51 -22.41
N ARG A 20 -12.64 21.35 -22.96
CA ARG A 20 -11.18 21.13 -22.91
C ARG A 20 -10.62 21.27 -21.50
N ALA A 21 -11.04 22.30 -20.76
CA ALA A 21 -10.62 22.52 -19.38
C ALA A 21 -11.10 21.40 -18.43
N GLN A 22 -12.36 20.98 -18.56
CA GLN A 22 -12.95 19.89 -17.78
C GLN A 22 -12.30 18.53 -18.06
N SER A 23 -11.83 18.29 -19.28
CA SER A 23 -11.22 17.00 -19.63
C SER A 23 -9.88 16.75 -18.95
N SER A 24 -9.19 17.78 -18.46
CA SER A 24 -7.88 17.72 -17.82
C SER A 24 -7.92 17.87 -16.30
N GLU A 25 -9.01 18.42 -15.72
CA GLU A 25 -9.12 18.63 -14.28
C GLU A 25 -9.61 17.35 -13.59
N ARG A 26 -8.91 16.95 -12.53
CA ARG A 26 -9.20 15.74 -11.73
C ARG A 26 -9.71 16.08 -10.34
N ASP A 27 -9.41 17.26 -9.85
CA ASP A 27 -9.92 17.75 -8.58
C ASP A 27 -11.40 18.11 -8.73
N ILE A 28 -12.27 17.37 -8.07
CA ILE A 28 -13.72 17.55 -8.12
C ILE A 28 -14.11 18.98 -7.73
N LYS A 29 -13.47 19.58 -6.70
CA LYS A 29 -13.79 20.95 -6.27
C LYS A 29 -13.43 21.99 -7.34
N LYS A 30 -12.26 21.86 -7.96
CA LYS A 30 -11.84 22.73 -9.06
C LYS A 30 -12.74 22.56 -10.28
N LEU A 31 -13.09 21.31 -10.61
CA LEU A 31 -14.02 21.01 -11.69
C LEU A 31 -15.38 21.70 -11.46
N LEU A 32 -15.96 21.52 -10.28
CA LEU A 32 -17.24 22.13 -9.92
C LEU A 32 -17.18 23.67 -9.91
N ALA A 33 -16.05 24.26 -9.48
CA ALA A 33 -15.86 25.71 -9.52
C ALA A 33 -15.88 26.26 -10.96
N VAL A 34 -15.22 25.58 -11.90
CA VAL A 34 -15.24 25.95 -13.32
C VAL A 34 -16.65 25.78 -13.89
N ILE A 35 -17.34 24.70 -13.57
CA ILE A 35 -18.72 24.44 -14.00
C ILE A 35 -19.63 25.54 -13.53
N LEU A 36 -19.63 25.86 -12.24
CA LEU A 36 -20.51 26.89 -11.68
C LEU A 36 -20.22 28.26 -12.27
N GLN A 37 -18.94 28.63 -12.39
CA GLN A 37 -18.54 29.89 -13.02
C GLN A 37 -19.11 30.00 -14.43
N LYS A 38 -18.99 28.96 -15.25
CA LYS A 38 -19.49 28.98 -16.62
C LYS A 38 -21.01 28.99 -16.71
N CYS A 39 -21.70 28.24 -15.86
CA CYS A 39 -23.16 28.32 -15.78
C CYS A 39 -23.63 29.74 -15.43
N ARG A 40 -22.98 30.40 -14.47
CA ARG A 40 -23.29 31.78 -14.10
C ARG A 40 -23.04 32.79 -15.22
N GLU A 41 -21.85 32.68 -15.88
CA GLU A 41 -21.49 33.58 -17.01
C GLU A 41 -22.50 33.50 -18.16
N VAL A 42 -22.90 32.28 -18.55
CA VAL A 42 -23.79 32.05 -19.69
C VAL A 42 -25.23 32.44 -19.38
N THR A 43 -25.67 32.24 -18.14
CA THR A 43 -27.05 32.58 -17.71
C THR A 43 -27.19 34.00 -17.21
N GLY A 44 -26.09 34.72 -16.99
CA GLY A 44 -26.08 36.05 -16.39
C GLY A 44 -26.44 36.07 -14.91
N SER A 45 -26.22 34.97 -14.19
CA SER A 45 -26.56 34.84 -12.78
C SER A 45 -25.53 35.53 -11.88
N ASP A 46 -25.97 36.28 -10.89
CA ASP A 46 -25.11 36.98 -9.93
C ASP A 46 -24.45 36.04 -8.94
N ALA A 47 -25.17 35.03 -8.50
CA ALA A 47 -24.65 34.00 -7.59
C ALA A 47 -25.07 32.60 -8.03
N GLY A 48 -24.42 31.62 -7.43
CA GLY A 48 -24.80 30.23 -7.60
C GLY A 48 -24.09 29.32 -6.62
N SER A 49 -24.59 28.09 -6.53
CA SER A 49 -24.06 27.04 -5.68
C SER A 49 -24.15 25.68 -6.35
N VAL A 50 -23.30 24.77 -5.91
CA VAL A 50 -23.28 23.37 -6.37
C VAL A 50 -23.42 22.45 -5.18
N TYR A 51 -24.31 21.47 -5.35
CA TYR A 51 -24.54 20.37 -4.44
C TYR A 51 -24.18 19.07 -5.15
N VAL A 52 -23.54 18.14 -4.43
CA VAL A 52 -23.26 16.77 -4.91
C VAL A 52 -24.07 15.80 -4.07
N ILE A 53 -24.58 14.75 -4.69
CA ILE A 53 -25.29 13.69 -3.96
C ILE A 53 -24.26 12.71 -3.44
N GLU A 54 -24.31 12.45 -2.13
CA GLU A 54 -23.52 11.46 -1.42
C GLU A 54 -24.43 10.47 -0.70
N GLU A 55 -23.92 9.31 -0.38
CA GLU A 55 -24.61 8.32 0.44
C GLU A 55 -24.08 8.35 1.87
N GLU A 56 -24.95 8.63 2.84
CA GLU A 56 -24.66 8.58 4.25
C GLU A 56 -25.02 7.23 4.83
N GLY A 57 -24.06 6.51 5.44
CA GLY A 57 -24.37 5.35 6.26
C GLY A 57 -24.10 3.97 5.66
N GLY A 58 -23.15 3.81 4.73
CA GLY A 58 -22.68 2.51 4.23
C GLY A 58 -21.49 1.94 5.02
N SER A 59 -21.73 1.33 6.18
CA SER A 59 -20.75 0.44 6.83
C SER A 59 -21.43 -0.92 7.07
N GLU A 60 -20.74 -2.00 6.73
CA GLU A 60 -21.17 -3.41 6.77
C GLU A 60 -21.58 -3.99 8.16
N ALA A 61 -21.94 -3.17 9.11
CA ALA A 61 -22.45 -3.65 10.38
C ALA A 61 -23.94 -4.06 10.24
N GLU A 62 -24.26 -5.29 10.55
CA GLU A 62 -25.54 -6.01 10.36
C GLU A 62 -26.82 -5.33 10.90
N HIS A 63 -26.80 -4.09 11.39
CA HIS A 63 -27.96 -3.41 12.00
C HIS A 63 -28.06 -1.92 11.67
N LYS A 64 -27.47 -1.41 10.59
CA LYS A 64 -27.63 -0.01 10.18
C LYS A 64 -28.75 0.16 9.14
N PRO A 65 -29.50 1.29 9.20
CA PRO A 65 -30.50 1.61 8.20
C PRO A 65 -29.85 1.72 6.81
N PRO A 66 -30.60 1.46 5.73
CA PRO A 66 -30.10 1.58 4.37
C PRO A 66 -29.48 2.98 4.13
N PRO A 67 -28.44 3.08 3.27
CA PRO A 67 -27.79 4.34 2.99
C PRO A 67 -28.81 5.39 2.53
N ARG A 68 -28.73 6.58 3.10
CA ARG A 68 -29.61 7.70 2.72
C ARG A 68 -28.84 8.63 1.80
N LYS A 69 -29.46 9.03 0.69
CA LYS A 69 -28.92 10.07 -0.19
C LYS A 69 -29.02 11.42 0.53
N ILE A 70 -27.91 12.12 0.61
CA ILE A 70 -27.80 13.48 1.13
C ILE A 70 -27.23 14.39 0.05
N LEU A 71 -27.52 15.68 0.16
CA LEU A 71 -26.96 16.73 -0.67
C LEU A 71 -25.83 17.40 0.09
N HIS A 72 -24.62 17.27 -0.42
CA HIS A 72 -23.45 17.95 0.13
C HIS A 72 -23.25 19.28 -0.62
N PHE A 73 -23.36 20.40 0.11
CA PHE A 73 -23.11 21.75 -0.41
C PHE A 73 -21.60 21.95 -0.57
N MET A 74 -21.12 21.84 -1.81
CA MET A 74 -19.69 21.77 -2.13
C MET A 74 -19.03 23.11 -2.34
N LEU A 75 -19.75 24.05 -2.96
CA LEU A 75 -19.21 25.38 -3.23
C LEU A 75 -20.30 26.39 -3.57
N SER A 76 -19.97 27.69 -3.37
CA SER A 76 -20.78 28.84 -3.78
C SER A 76 -19.89 29.91 -4.43
N GLN A 77 -20.45 30.65 -5.36
CA GLN A 77 -19.83 31.81 -5.98
C GLN A 77 -20.84 32.97 -6.00
N ASN A 78 -20.36 34.21 -5.82
CA ASN A 78 -21.16 35.41 -5.85
C ASN A 78 -20.33 36.59 -6.38
N ASP A 79 -20.91 37.44 -7.26
CA ASP A 79 -20.21 38.58 -7.86
C ASP A 79 -20.37 39.84 -7.02
N SER A 80 -21.42 39.93 -6.22
CA SER A 80 -21.81 41.16 -5.53
C SER A 80 -21.34 41.20 -4.08
N ILE A 81 -21.22 40.04 -3.41
CA ILE A 81 -20.74 39.95 -2.02
C ILE A 81 -19.67 38.88 -1.85
N ALA A 82 -18.78 39.10 -0.89
CA ALA A 82 -17.85 38.04 -0.44
C ALA A 82 -18.56 37.16 0.58
N ILE A 83 -18.62 35.87 0.30
CA ILE A 83 -19.25 34.86 1.18
C ILE A 83 -18.17 34.03 1.84
N ASP A 84 -18.17 34.00 3.19
CA ASP A 84 -17.39 33.04 3.95
C ASP A 84 -18.10 31.67 3.87
N PHE A 85 -17.58 30.79 2.99
CA PHE A 85 -18.20 29.54 2.63
C PHE A 85 -17.83 28.44 3.62
N LYS A 86 -18.86 27.74 4.16
CA LYS A 86 -18.70 26.50 4.94
C LYS A 86 -19.51 25.39 4.30
N GLU A 87 -18.89 24.24 4.10
CA GLU A 87 -19.56 23.03 3.64
C GLU A 87 -20.60 22.57 4.68
N PHE A 88 -21.75 22.08 4.21
CA PHE A 88 -22.78 21.45 5.03
C PHE A 88 -23.58 20.44 4.21
N THR A 89 -24.33 19.59 4.87
CA THR A 89 -25.17 18.59 4.23
C THR A 89 -26.65 18.88 4.46
N LEU A 90 -27.47 18.50 3.49
CA LEU A 90 -28.94 18.57 3.54
C LEU A 90 -29.53 17.21 3.18
N PRO A 91 -30.66 16.82 3.77
CA PRO A 91 -31.39 15.65 3.31
C PRO A 91 -31.96 15.87 1.90
N VAL A 92 -32.05 14.79 1.12
CA VAL A 92 -32.85 14.80 -0.12
C VAL A 92 -34.31 14.64 0.27
N ASP A 93 -35.01 15.77 0.40
CA ASP A 93 -36.42 15.83 0.78
C ASP A 93 -37.23 16.79 -0.10
N ASP A 94 -38.55 16.81 0.08
CA ASP A 94 -39.47 17.65 -0.65
C ASP A 94 -39.62 19.08 -0.05
N LYS A 95 -38.88 19.39 1.00
CA LYS A 95 -38.97 20.68 1.71
C LYS A 95 -38.02 21.72 1.15
N SER A 96 -36.93 21.31 0.54
CA SER A 96 -35.93 22.19 -0.07
C SER A 96 -36.09 22.24 -1.60
N ILE A 97 -35.77 23.41 -2.21
CA ILE A 97 -35.79 23.57 -3.67
C ILE A 97 -34.84 22.60 -4.34
N VAL A 98 -33.63 22.46 -3.79
CA VAL A 98 -32.62 21.51 -4.30
C VAL A 98 -33.07 20.03 -4.15
N GLY A 99 -33.66 19.69 -3.01
CA GLY A 99 -34.20 18.35 -2.79
C GLY A 99 -35.34 17.99 -3.75
N GLN A 100 -36.23 18.93 -4.01
CA GLN A 100 -37.29 18.73 -5.00
C GLN A 100 -36.75 18.61 -6.44
N ALA A 101 -35.74 19.38 -6.83
CA ALA A 101 -35.10 19.20 -8.14
C ALA A 101 -34.52 17.79 -8.30
N VAL A 102 -33.94 17.22 -7.23
CA VAL A 102 -33.46 15.82 -7.21
C VAL A 102 -34.61 14.82 -7.36
N LEU A 103 -35.65 14.97 -6.54
CA LEU A 103 -36.79 14.04 -6.53
C LEU A 103 -37.57 14.04 -7.85
N ASN A 104 -37.76 15.24 -8.45
CA ASN A 104 -38.50 15.39 -9.71
C ASN A 104 -37.63 15.11 -10.94
N ARG A 105 -36.30 15.05 -10.80
CA ARG A 105 -35.33 14.95 -11.90
C ARG A 105 -35.54 16.00 -13.00
N ALA A 106 -35.97 17.21 -12.60
CA ALA A 106 -36.36 18.26 -13.48
C ALA A 106 -35.93 19.62 -12.93
N PRO A 107 -35.72 20.64 -13.79
CA PRO A 107 -35.39 21.99 -13.34
C PRO A 107 -36.53 22.57 -12.55
N ILE A 108 -36.19 23.44 -11.60
CA ILE A 108 -37.15 24.27 -10.86
C ILE A 108 -36.77 25.73 -11.10
N ASN A 109 -37.64 26.47 -11.80
CA ASN A 109 -37.49 27.86 -12.13
C ASN A 109 -38.47 28.68 -11.32
N ILE A 110 -37.95 29.61 -10.48
CA ILE A 110 -38.75 30.47 -9.61
C ILE A 110 -38.45 31.90 -9.99
N ALA A 111 -39.47 32.56 -10.57
CA ALA A 111 -39.36 33.92 -11.06
C ALA A 111 -39.16 34.94 -9.92
N ASP A 112 -39.83 34.75 -8.78
CA ASP A 112 -39.75 35.60 -7.61
C ASP A 112 -39.98 34.80 -6.31
N LEU A 113 -38.94 34.61 -5.52
CA LEU A 113 -38.95 33.89 -4.24
C LEU A 113 -39.77 34.62 -3.16
N THR A 114 -39.97 35.95 -3.28
CA THR A 114 -40.79 36.73 -2.34
C THR A 114 -42.28 36.42 -2.51
N GLN A 115 -42.66 35.98 -3.72
CA GLN A 115 -44.03 35.61 -4.07
C GLN A 115 -44.25 34.12 -4.10
N LEU A 116 -43.31 33.33 -3.56
CA LEU A 116 -43.38 31.88 -3.53
C LEU A 116 -44.66 31.44 -2.81
N ARG A 117 -45.65 31.00 -3.57
CA ARG A 117 -46.91 30.43 -3.04
C ARG A 117 -46.81 28.92 -3.11
N VAL A 118 -47.19 28.27 -2.02
CA VAL A 118 -47.39 26.82 -1.97
C VAL A 118 -48.41 26.44 -3.04
N THR A 119 -48.00 25.71 -4.07
CA THR A 119 -48.89 25.24 -5.15
C THR A 119 -49.36 23.84 -4.86
N LYS A 120 -50.45 23.39 -5.55
CA LYS A 120 -50.91 21.97 -5.43
C LYS A 120 -49.86 20.94 -5.88
N SER A 121 -48.96 21.33 -6.77
CA SER A 121 -47.85 20.48 -7.25
C SER A 121 -46.62 20.52 -6.34
N MET A 122 -46.47 21.53 -5.46
CA MET A 122 -45.34 21.70 -4.54
C MET A 122 -45.84 22.19 -3.17
N PRO A 123 -46.57 21.35 -2.41
CA PRO A 123 -47.28 21.78 -1.19
C PRO A 123 -46.36 22.04 0.00
N THR A 124 -45.09 21.61 -0.06
CA THR A 124 -44.14 21.61 1.06
C THR A 124 -42.94 22.53 0.81
N LEU A 125 -42.82 23.11 -0.39
CA LEU A 125 -41.67 23.91 -0.80
C LEU A 125 -41.48 25.16 0.07
N ARG A 126 -40.34 25.30 0.69
CA ARG A 126 -39.96 26.47 1.50
C ARG A 126 -38.61 26.99 1.07
N HIS A 127 -38.50 28.30 0.94
CA HIS A 127 -37.20 28.97 0.83
C HIS A 127 -36.59 29.07 2.24
N ASN A 128 -35.37 28.52 2.41
CA ASN A 128 -34.64 28.64 3.67
C ASN A 128 -33.93 30.00 3.74
N LYS A 129 -34.55 30.94 4.43
CA LYS A 129 -34.03 32.32 4.58
C LYS A 129 -32.78 32.41 5.49
N SER A 130 -32.37 31.33 6.13
CA SER A 130 -31.21 31.36 7.06
C SER A 130 -29.90 31.77 6.39
N PHE A 131 -29.74 31.51 5.10
CA PHE A 131 -28.59 31.95 4.32
C PHE A 131 -28.69 33.47 4.01
N ASP A 132 -29.83 33.92 3.59
CA ASP A 132 -30.09 35.33 3.32
C ASP A 132 -29.88 36.20 4.58
N GLU A 133 -30.36 35.71 5.72
CA GLU A 133 -30.21 36.40 7.02
C GLU A 133 -28.74 36.43 7.50
N LYS A 134 -27.97 35.40 7.24
CA LYS A 134 -26.55 35.32 7.64
C LYS A 134 -25.64 36.16 6.74
N THR A 135 -25.91 36.20 5.47
CA THR A 135 -25.05 36.85 4.46
C THR A 135 -25.49 38.26 4.09
N GLY A 136 -26.73 38.62 4.41
CA GLY A 136 -27.37 39.87 3.95
C GLY A 136 -27.76 39.85 2.46
N TYR A 137 -27.43 38.78 1.73
CA TYR A 137 -27.72 38.65 0.31
C TYR A 137 -29.08 37.98 0.11
N ARG A 138 -29.99 38.66 -0.60
CA ARG A 138 -31.35 38.17 -0.82
C ARG A 138 -31.53 37.57 -2.20
N ALA A 139 -31.91 36.29 -2.22
CA ALA A 139 -32.29 35.63 -3.44
C ALA A 139 -33.70 36.06 -3.89
N ARG A 140 -33.84 36.55 -5.14
CA ARG A 140 -35.12 36.95 -5.73
C ARG A 140 -35.52 35.99 -6.84
N SER A 141 -34.73 35.83 -7.90
CA SER A 141 -34.97 34.82 -8.92
C SER A 141 -34.04 33.64 -8.74
N MET A 142 -34.53 32.43 -8.99
CA MET A 142 -33.75 31.19 -8.77
C MET A 142 -34.06 30.16 -9.83
N LEU A 143 -33.00 29.55 -10.37
CA LEU A 143 -33.07 28.40 -11.28
C LEU A 143 -32.21 27.28 -10.71
N THR A 144 -32.85 26.16 -10.40
CA THR A 144 -32.19 24.96 -9.83
C THR A 144 -32.27 23.84 -10.84
N VAL A 145 -31.12 23.33 -11.26
CA VAL A 145 -30.98 22.36 -12.36
C VAL A 145 -30.27 21.12 -11.88
N PRO A 146 -30.87 19.92 -12.03
CA PRO A 146 -30.19 18.68 -11.67
C PRO A 146 -29.08 18.33 -12.68
N MET A 147 -27.95 17.83 -12.18
CA MET A 147 -26.88 17.22 -12.95
C MET A 147 -27.14 15.73 -13.05
N LEU A 148 -27.30 15.22 -14.26
CA LEU A 148 -27.61 13.82 -14.50
C LEU A 148 -26.37 13.03 -14.90
N SER A 149 -26.26 11.79 -14.43
CA SER A 149 -25.32 10.79 -14.90
C SER A 149 -25.72 10.29 -16.30
N LEU A 150 -24.83 9.53 -16.93
CA LEU A 150 -25.13 8.84 -18.21
C LEU A 150 -26.31 7.87 -18.08
N MET A 151 -26.58 7.34 -16.89
CA MET A 151 -27.69 6.45 -16.60
C MET A 151 -28.98 7.20 -16.22
N GLY A 152 -28.97 8.55 -16.26
CA GLY A 152 -30.13 9.37 -15.92
C GLY A 152 -30.38 9.51 -14.41
N GLU A 153 -29.43 9.14 -13.57
CA GLU A 153 -29.51 9.39 -12.12
C GLU A 153 -29.05 10.82 -11.80
N VAL A 154 -29.69 11.46 -10.81
CA VAL A 154 -29.23 12.77 -10.32
C VAL A 154 -28.03 12.53 -9.42
N ILE A 155 -26.87 13.11 -9.78
CA ILE A 155 -25.62 13.03 -9.03
C ILE A 155 -25.23 14.35 -8.38
N GLY A 156 -25.92 15.42 -8.72
CA GLY A 156 -25.71 16.74 -8.12
C GLY A 156 -26.75 17.74 -8.61
N VAL A 157 -26.64 18.96 -8.12
CA VAL A 157 -27.55 20.06 -8.47
C VAL A 157 -26.74 21.35 -8.59
N VAL A 158 -27.00 22.11 -9.66
CA VAL A 158 -26.54 23.49 -9.80
C VAL A 158 -27.70 24.40 -9.48
N GLN A 159 -27.51 25.37 -8.59
CA GLN A 159 -28.48 26.40 -8.25
C GLN A 159 -27.94 27.76 -8.67
N LEU A 160 -28.66 28.45 -9.52
CA LEU A 160 -28.34 29.77 -10.06
C LEU A 160 -29.28 30.78 -9.43
N ILE A 161 -28.75 31.93 -9.01
CA ILE A 161 -29.47 32.90 -8.19
C ILE A 161 -29.31 34.27 -8.81
N ASN A 162 -30.42 35.04 -8.87
CA ASN A 162 -30.50 36.43 -9.31
C ASN A 162 -29.92 36.62 -10.73
N LYS A 163 -30.70 36.25 -11.77
CA LYS A 163 -30.36 36.60 -13.16
C LYS A 163 -30.33 38.12 -13.31
N LYS A 164 -29.24 38.65 -13.88
CA LYS A 164 -29.04 40.08 -14.12
C LYS A 164 -29.45 40.46 -15.53
N ARG A 165 -30.10 41.60 -15.67
CA ARG A 165 -30.35 42.22 -16.98
C ARG A 165 -29.06 42.73 -17.60
N ASP A 166 -28.19 43.35 -16.80
CA ASP A 166 -26.81 43.67 -17.16
C ASP A 166 -25.85 42.79 -16.32
N PRO A 167 -25.26 41.73 -16.92
CA PRO A 167 -24.38 40.83 -16.21
C PRO A 167 -23.12 41.48 -15.63
N LYS A 168 -22.70 42.64 -16.18
CA LYS A 168 -21.47 43.32 -15.76
C LYS A 168 -21.66 44.21 -14.53
N LYS A 169 -22.91 44.57 -14.19
CA LYS A 169 -23.21 45.41 -13.06
C LYS A 169 -23.43 44.58 -11.81
N PRO A 170 -22.63 44.76 -10.72
CA PRO A 170 -22.93 44.13 -9.45
C PRO A 170 -24.29 44.60 -8.92
N LEU A 171 -24.95 43.75 -8.13
CA LEU A 171 -26.20 44.10 -7.48
C LEU A 171 -25.94 45.03 -6.29
N ALA A 172 -26.91 45.84 -5.92
CA ALA A 172 -26.89 46.63 -4.68
C ALA A 172 -26.83 45.71 -3.46
N ASP A 173 -26.33 46.22 -2.33
CA ASP A 173 -25.90 45.50 -1.13
C ASP A 173 -26.81 44.37 -0.62
N ASP A 174 -28.12 44.38 -0.96
CA ASP A 174 -29.03 43.32 -0.53
C ASP A 174 -29.66 42.47 -1.67
N GLY A 175 -29.45 42.86 -2.93
CA GLY A 175 -29.91 42.12 -4.12
C GLY A 175 -31.43 42.05 -4.35
N ALA A 176 -32.27 42.39 -3.37
CA ALA A 176 -33.71 42.13 -3.42
C ALA A 176 -34.52 43.18 -4.17
N ASP A 177 -34.12 44.44 -4.06
CA ASP A 177 -34.85 45.59 -4.63
C ASP A 177 -34.13 46.17 -5.86
N ASP A 178 -33.12 45.46 -6.40
CA ASP A 178 -32.41 45.94 -7.58
C ASP A 178 -33.19 45.64 -8.86
N ASP A 179 -33.54 46.68 -9.61
CA ASP A 179 -34.20 46.59 -10.92
C ASP A 179 -33.42 45.81 -11.96
N ASN A 180 -32.14 45.49 -11.68
CA ASN A 180 -31.30 44.67 -12.50
C ASN A 180 -31.60 43.16 -12.37
N VAL A 181 -32.31 42.72 -11.32
CA VAL A 181 -32.71 41.31 -11.16
C VAL A 181 -33.96 41.02 -11.96
N ILE A 182 -33.87 40.02 -12.84
CA ILE A 182 -34.95 39.57 -13.71
C ILE A 182 -35.19 38.07 -13.54
N PRO A 183 -36.37 37.54 -13.89
CA PRO A 183 -36.64 36.11 -13.95
C PRO A 183 -35.75 35.39 -14.97
N PHE A 184 -35.48 34.12 -14.74
CA PHE A 184 -34.90 33.23 -15.75
C PHE A 184 -35.96 32.91 -16.81
N ASP A 185 -35.65 33.21 -18.07
CA ASP A 185 -36.50 32.86 -19.21
C ASP A 185 -36.22 31.45 -19.72
N GLU A 186 -37.04 30.96 -20.63
CA GLU A 186 -36.96 29.61 -21.20
C GLU A 186 -35.60 29.34 -21.90
N GLU A 187 -35.11 30.35 -22.67
CA GLU A 187 -33.79 30.24 -23.31
C GLU A 187 -32.66 30.03 -22.29
N THR A 188 -32.70 30.77 -21.18
CA THR A 188 -31.68 30.63 -20.12
C THR A 188 -31.80 29.30 -19.38
N GLU A 189 -33.04 28.81 -19.20
CA GLU A 189 -33.28 27.50 -18.61
C GLU A 189 -32.74 26.38 -19.48
N GLU A 190 -32.97 26.40 -20.79
CA GLU A 190 -32.41 25.44 -21.76
C GLU A 190 -30.87 25.46 -21.76
N LEU A 191 -30.26 26.65 -21.73
CA LEU A 191 -28.83 26.80 -21.63
C LEU A 191 -28.28 26.20 -20.31
N ALA A 192 -28.93 26.48 -19.20
CA ALA A 192 -28.55 25.93 -17.89
C ALA A 192 -28.65 24.39 -17.87
N LEU A 193 -29.73 23.84 -18.47
CA LEU A 193 -29.90 22.40 -18.62
C LEU A 193 -28.78 21.76 -19.44
N ALA A 194 -28.41 22.33 -20.58
CA ALA A 194 -27.33 21.82 -21.42
C ALA A 194 -25.97 21.80 -20.68
N TRP A 195 -25.69 22.87 -19.93
CA TRP A 195 -24.49 22.97 -19.11
C TRP A 195 -24.51 21.99 -17.92
N ALA A 196 -25.64 21.84 -17.24
CA ALA A 196 -25.80 20.92 -16.14
C ALA A 196 -25.67 19.45 -16.59
N ALA A 197 -26.17 19.10 -17.79
CA ALA A 197 -26.00 17.79 -18.37
C ALA A 197 -24.51 17.48 -18.63
N GLN A 198 -23.77 18.42 -19.24
CA GLN A 198 -22.33 18.28 -19.46
C GLN A 198 -21.55 18.23 -18.14
N ALA A 199 -21.96 19.02 -17.15
CA ALA A 199 -21.41 19.02 -15.81
C ALA A 199 -21.60 17.67 -15.12
N GLY A 200 -22.78 17.07 -15.25
CA GLY A 200 -23.08 15.73 -14.73
C GLY A 200 -22.13 14.68 -15.28
N ILE A 201 -21.95 14.61 -16.61
CA ILE A 201 -21.01 13.67 -17.24
C ILE A 201 -19.57 13.88 -16.71
N SER A 202 -19.13 15.12 -16.59
CA SER A 202 -17.78 15.45 -16.12
C SER A 202 -17.58 15.08 -14.64
N LEU A 203 -18.59 15.34 -13.82
CA LEU A 203 -18.59 14.99 -12.39
C LEU A 203 -18.60 13.47 -12.20
N GLU A 204 -19.49 12.76 -12.92
CA GLU A 204 -19.54 11.28 -12.87
C GLU A 204 -18.19 10.66 -13.23
N LYS A 205 -17.57 11.15 -14.30
CA LYS A 205 -16.22 10.71 -14.70
C LYS A 205 -15.20 10.95 -13.58
N ALA A 206 -15.19 12.10 -12.95
CA ALA A 206 -14.27 12.42 -11.86
C ALA A 206 -14.51 11.53 -10.63
N MET A 207 -15.78 11.31 -10.26
CA MET A 207 -16.16 10.43 -9.16
C MET A 207 -15.75 8.97 -9.41
N LEU A 208 -15.98 8.43 -10.63
CA LEU A 208 -15.56 7.10 -11.02
C LEU A 208 -14.03 6.93 -10.99
N TYR A 209 -13.28 7.93 -11.42
CA TYR A 209 -11.82 7.90 -11.30
C TYR A 209 -11.36 7.83 -9.83
N ASP A 210 -11.97 8.63 -8.97
CA ASP A 210 -11.64 8.63 -7.54
C ASP A 210 -12.01 7.29 -6.86
N GLU A 211 -13.15 6.73 -7.21
CA GLU A 211 -13.59 5.41 -6.74
C GLU A 211 -12.65 4.30 -7.18
N ILE A 212 -12.24 4.28 -8.46
CA ILE A 212 -11.25 3.31 -8.98
C ILE A 212 -9.92 3.45 -8.23
N HIS A 213 -9.46 4.67 -7.97
CA HIS A 213 -8.23 4.88 -7.20
C HIS A 213 -8.35 4.36 -5.78
N ARG A 214 -9.43 4.70 -5.07
CA ARG A 214 -9.67 4.20 -3.70
C ARG A 214 -9.78 2.68 -3.64
N MET A 215 -10.47 2.06 -4.61
CA MET A 215 -10.57 0.61 -4.71
C MET A 215 -9.18 -0.02 -4.93
N PHE A 216 -8.36 0.58 -5.80
CA PHE A 216 -7.02 0.08 -6.07
C PHE A 216 -6.09 0.23 -4.86
N ASP A 217 -6.11 1.38 -4.17
CA ASP A 217 -5.35 1.58 -2.94
C ASP A 217 -5.78 0.60 -1.85
N GLY A 218 -7.09 0.37 -1.70
CA GLY A 218 -7.62 -0.65 -0.79
C GLY A 218 -7.16 -2.07 -1.13
N PHE A 219 -7.10 -2.40 -2.42
CA PHE A 219 -6.54 -3.68 -2.88
C PHE A 219 -5.05 -3.82 -2.54
N VAL A 220 -4.26 -2.76 -2.73
CA VAL A 220 -2.84 -2.73 -2.36
C VAL A 220 -2.68 -2.91 -0.86
N ASP A 221 -3.45 -2.20 -0.05
CA ASP A 221 -3.44 -2.32 1.42
C ASP A 221 -3.82 -3.73 1.89
N ALA A 222 -4.87 -4.32 1.31
CA ALA A 222 -5.26 -5.70 1.61
C ALA A 222 -4.17 -6.71 1.22
N SER A 223 -3.47 -6.46 0.11
CA SER A 223 -2.33 -7.27 -0.32
C SER A 223 -1.18 -7.23 0.68
N VAL A 224 -0.87 -6.05 1.24
CA VAL A 224 0.14 -5.89 2.31
C VAL A 224 -0.25 -6.66 3.55
N ILE A 225 -1.50 -6.54 4.00
CA ILE A 225 -2.02 -7.28 5.17
C ILE A 225 -1.86 -8.81 4.96
N ALA A 226 -2.15 -9.31 3.75
CA ALA A 226 -2.00 -10.73 3.43
C ALA A 226 -0.54 -11.20 3.49
N ILE A 227 0.41 -10.36 3.04
CA ILE A 227 1.86 -10.65 3.11
C ILE A 227 2.32 -10.66 4.57
N GLU A 228 1.98 -9.63 5.34
CA GLU A 228 2.36 -9.48 6.74
C GLU A 228 1.78 -10.59 7.62
N ALA A 229 0.57 -11.05 7.32
CA ALA A 229 -0.03 -12.21 8.00
C ALA A 229 0.75 -13.50 7.73
N ARG A 230 1.39 -13.62 6.56
CA ARG A 230 2.19 -14.79 6.16
C ARG A 230 3.62 -14.73 6.70
N ASP A 231 4.21 -13.54 6.74
CA ASP A 231 5.55 -13.27 7.25
C ASP A 231 5.50 -12.20 8.35
N PRO A 232 5.26 -12.58 9.61
CA PRO A 232 5.17 -11.63 10.73
C PRO A 232 6.44 -10.79 10.94
N THR A 233 7.55 -11.16 10.31
CA THR A 233 8.80 -10.41 10.40
C THR A 233 8.82 -9.16 9.52
N THR A 234 7.78 -8.94 8.71
CA THR A 234 7.68 -7.83 7.74
C THR A 234 6.58 -6.83 8.06
N SER A 235 6.07 -6.78 9.29
CA SER A 235 5.05 -5.80 9.68
C SER A 235 5.53 -4.38 9.40
N GLY A 236 4.75 -3.60 8.64
CA GLY A 236 5.08 -2.24 8.23
C GLY A 236 6.29 -2.08 7.30
N HIS A 237 7.05 -3.15 7.04
CA HIS A 237 8.26 -3.13 6.21
C HIS A 237 8.00 -2.60 4.81
N SER A 238 7.03 -3.16 4.10
CA SER A 238 6.73 -2.79 2.72
C SER A 238 6.39 -1.30 2.57
N ARG A 239 5.65 -0.73 3.53
CA ARG A 239 5.33 0.70 3.56
C ARG A 239 6.55 1.57 3.84
N ARG A 240 7.43 1.17 4.78
CA ARG A 240 8.66 1.90 5.08
C ARG A 240 9.63 1.87 3.90
N VAL A 241 9.80 0.72 3.25
CA VAL A 241 10.61 0.59 2.02
C VAL A 241 10.07 1.49 0.91
N ALA A 242 8.75 1.49 0.68
CA ALA A 242 8.14 2.37 -0.32
C ALA A 242 8.38 3.85 -0.01
N THR A 243 8.19 4.27 1.24
CA THR A 243 8.42 5.66 1.68
C THR A 243 9.88 6.06 1.51
N LEU A 244 10.83 5.25 1.99
CA LEU A 244 12.27 5.51 1.84
C LEU A 244 12.66 5.60 0.37
N SER A 245 12.12 4.72 -0.48
CA SER A 245 12.40 4.72 -1.91
C SER A 245 11.92 5.99 -2.59
N VAL A 246 10.68 6.41 -2.31
CA VAL A 246 10.11 7.65 -2.86
C VAL A 246 10.89 8.88 -2.39
N GLU A 247 11.26 8.94 -1.11
CA GLU A 247 12.02 10.05 -0.56
C GLU A 247 13.44 10.10 -1.16
N LEU A 248 14.11 8.96 -1.35
CA LEU A 248 15.39 8.92 -2.05
C LEU A 248 15.27 9.39 -3.50
N ALA A 249 14.23 8.93 -4.22
CA ALA A 249 13.98 9.37 -5.59
C ALA A 249 13.74 10.89 -5.70
N LYS A 250 13.02 11.48 -4.73
CA LYS A 250 12.83 12.95 -4.66
C LYS A 250 14.15 13.68 -4.46
N VAL A 251 15.03 13.18 -3.59
CA VAL A 251 16.37 13.79 -3.39
C VAL A 251 17.21 13.67 -4.65
N VAL A 252 17.21 12.53 -5.32
CA VAL A 252 17.88 12.32 -6.61
C VAL A 252 17.35 13.28 -7.67
N GLY A 253 16.02 13.47 -7.73
CA GLY A 253 15.35 14.29 -8.73
C GLY A 253 15.65 15.78 -8.70
N VAL A 254 16.27 16.29 -7.63
CA VAL A 254 16.66 17.72 -7.49
C VAL A 254 18.16 17.95 -7.61
N LEU A 255 18.94 16.91 -7.87
CA LEU A 255 20.40 17.04 -7.99
C LEU A 255 20.81 17.76 -9.27
N SER A 256 21.68 18.76 -9.11
CA SER A 256 22.25 19.55 -10.22
C SER A 256 23.64 19.09 -10.66
N SER A 257 24.27 18.16 -9.93
CA SER A 257 25.62 17.67 -10.19
C SER A 257 25.76 16.18 -9.84
N GLY A 258 26.82 15.53 -10.34
CA GLY A 258 27.09 14.11 -10.14
C GLY A 258 26.45 13.20 -11.20
N PRO A 259 26.61 11.87 -11.06
CA PRO A 259 26.13 10.89 -12.05
C PRO A 259 24.62 10.90 -12.29
N PHE A 260 23.83 11.35 -11.32
CA PHE A 260 22.37 11.47 -11.41
C PHE A 260 21.90 12.89 -11.72
N ALA A 261 22.80 13.84 -12.08
CA ALA A 261 22.40 15.17 -12.49
C ALA A 261 21.46 15.12 -13.69
N GLY A 262 20.29 15.77 -13.57
CA GLY A 262 19.27 15.78 -14.60
C GLY A 262 18.35 14.55 -14.65
N VAL A 263 18.55 13.54 -13.80
CA VAL A 263 17.55 12.50 -13.57
C VAL A 263 16.39 13.12 -12.81
N THR A 264 15.20 13.04 -13.36
CA THR A 264 13.97 13.56 -12.73
C THR A 264 12.92 12.48 -12.68
N PHE A 265 12.07 12.53 -11.67
CA PHE A 265 10.94 11.61 -11.51
C PHE A 265 9.64 12.40 -11.58
N THR A 266 8.78 12.02 -12.51
CA THR A 266 7.41 12.55 -12.58
C THR A 266 6.59 12.00 -11.41
N GLU A 267 5.49 12.65 -11.07
CA GLU A 267 4.49 12.15 -10.09
C GLU A 267 4.10 10.69 -10.36
N VAL A 268 3.94 10.35 -11.65
CA VAL A 268 3.59 8.98 -12.06
C VAL A 268 4.69 7.99 -11.74
N GLN A 269 5.94 8.35 -11.99
CA GLN A 269 7.09 7.48 -11.67
C GLN A 269 7.28 7.31 -10.16
N LEU A 270 7.05 8.36 -9.38
CA LEU A 270 7.05 8.26 -7.92
C LEU A 270 5.94 7.32 -7.41
N GLN A 271 4.73 7.39 -8.00
CA GLN A 271 3.66 6.45 -7.68
C GLN A 271 3.98 5.02 -8.12
N GLN A 272 4.61 4.82 -9.29
CA GLN A 272 5.09 3.50 -9.72
C GLN A 272 6.08 2.91 -8.72
N LEU A 273 7.04 3.72 -8.26
CA LEU A 273 8.02 3.33 -7.25
C LEU A 273 7.36 3.00 -5.91
N GLN A 274 6.37 3.79 -5.51
CA GLN A 274 5.58 3.53 -4.30
C GLN A 274 4.86 2.19 -4.37
N TYR A 275 4.10 1.93 -5.44
CA TYR A 275 3.40 0.64 -5.60
C TYR A 275 4.38 -0.54 -5.72
N ALA A 276 5.49 -0.36 -6.44
CA ALA A 276 6.54 -1.37 -6.52
C ALA A 276 7.13 -1.67 -5.14
N GLY A 277 7.42 -0.64 -4.33
CA GLY A 277 7.95 -0.80 -2.98
C GLY A 277 6.98 -1.46 -2.01
N VAL A 278 5.68 -1.12 -2.11
CA VAL A 278 4.65 -1.74 -1.26
C VAL A 278 4.44 -3.22 -1.61
N LEU A 279 4.56 -3.60 -2.88
CA LEU A 279 4.23 -4.94 -3.39
C LEU A 279 5.45 -5.81 -3.72
N HIS A 280 6.70 -5.33 -3.50
CA HIS A 280 7.92 -6.01 -3.94
C HIS A 280 8.03 -7.45 -3.41
N ASP A 281 7.57 -7.66 -2.21
CA ASP A 281 7.65 -8.91 -1.46
C ASP A 281 6.38 -9.78 -1.54
N PHE A 282 5.37 -9.39 -2.33
CA PHE A 282 4.10 -10.12 -2.41
C PHE A 282 4.28 -11.61 -2.72
N GLY A 283 5.29 -11.95 -3.50
CA GLY A 283 5.59 -13.32 -3.86
C GLY A 283 6.00 -14.23 -2.70
N LYS A 284 6.30 -13.71 -1.51
CA LYS A 284 6.50 -14.50 -0.29
C LYS A 284 5.31 -15.38 0.05
N VAL A 285 4.10 -15.00 -0.39
CA VAL A 285 2.90 -15.85 -0.27
C VAL A 285 3.09 -17.22 -0.95
N GLY A 286 3.90 -17.31 -1.98
CA GLY A 286 4.23 -18.55 -2.69
C GLY A 286 5.34 -19.39 -2.06
N VAL A 287 6.03 -18.91 -1.02
CA VAL A 287 7.10 -19.60 -0.32
C VAL A 287 6.55 -20.35 0.89
N ARG A 288 7.09 -21.52 1.19
CA ARG A 288 6.66 -22.29 2.38
C ARG A 288 6.99 -21.53 3.66
N GLU A 289 6.01 -21.39 4.55
CA GLU A 289 6.12 -20.65 5.80
C GLU A 289 7.34 -21.11 6.63
N LYS A 290 7.53 -22.41 6.80
CA LYS A 290 8.66 -22.97 7.55
C LYS A 290 10.03 -22.53 7.03
N VAL A 291 10.15 -22.16 5.74
CA VAL A 291 11.38 -21.64 5.14
C VAL A 291 11.52 -20.14 5.43
N LEU A 292 10.43 -19.39 5.35
CA LEU A 292 10.41 -17.94 5.65
C LEU A 292 10.83 -17.64 7.09
N VAL A 293 10.30 -18.42 8.05
CA VAL A 293 10.54 -18.18 9.49
C VAL A 293 11.71 -18.99 10.07
N LYS A 294 12.49 -19.65 9.23
CA LYS A 294 13.59 -20.53 9.68
C LYS A 294 14.71 -19.76 10.37
N ALA A 295 14.68 -19.74 11.68
CA ALA A 295 15.63 -18.99 12.51
C ALA A 295 16.98 -19.70 12.69
N LYS A 296 17.01 -21.04 12.66
CA LYS A 296 18.19 -21.90 12.88
C LYS A 296 18.43 -22.83 11.71
N LYS A 297 19.59 -23.48 11.67
CA LYS A 297 19.97 -24.38 10.56
C LYS A 297 19.09 -25.62 10.47
N LEU A 298 18.66 -26.18 11.62
CA LEU A 298 17.68 -27.25 11.71
C LEU A 298 16.31 -26.72 12.02
N TYR A 299 15.26 -27.37 11.56
CA TYR A 299 13.90 -27.16 12.04
C TYR A 299 13.75 -27.70 13.47
N ASP A 300 12.79 -27.20 14.22
CA ASP A 300 12.57 -27.62 15.62
C ASP A 300 12.22 -29.10 15.73
N GLU A 301 11.49 -29.66 14.75
CA GLU A 301 11.19 -31.07 14.68
C GLU A 301 12.46 -31.91 14.50
N ASP A 302 13.35 -31.53 13.58
CA ASP A 302 14.61 -32.24 13.33
C ASP A 302 15.50 -32.21 14.58
N LEU A 303 15.60 -31.04 15.21
CA LEU A 303 16.35 -30.88 16.45
C LEU A 303 15.78 -31.74 17.58
N ARG A 304 14.47 -31.88 17.68
CA ARG A 304 13.80 -32.75 18.64
C ARG A 304 14.10 -34.20 18.35
N LEU A 305 14.07 -34.63 17.09
CA LEU A 305 14.41 -35.99 16.69
C LEU A 305 15.88 -36.32 17.01
N ILE A 306 16.81 -35.40 16.75
CA ILE A 306 18.22 -35.56 17.12
C ILE A 306 18.35 -35.77 18.64
N LYS A 307 17.73 -34.92 19.46
CA LYS A 307 17.77 -35.04 20.92
C LYS A 307 17.22 -36.39 21.41
N LEU A 308 16.12 -36.87 20.83
CA LEU A 308 15.54 -38.16 21.16
C LEU A 308 16.47 -39.29 20.72
N ARG A 309 17.11 -39.22 19.56
CA ARG A 309 18.08 -40.19 19.07
C ARG A 309 19.29 -40.30 20.01
N PHE A 310 19.85 -39.18 20.45
CA PHE A 310 20.95 -39.17 21.40
C PHE A 310 20.53 -39.75 22.77
N ALA A 311 19.33 -39.44 23.25
CA ALA A 311 18.82 -40.09 24.46
C ALA A 311 18.63 -41.60 24.31
N TYR A 312 18.17 -42.05 23.13
CA TYR A 312 18.04 -43.47 22.81
C TYR A 312 19.41 -44.17 22.75
N ILE A 313 20.42 -43.53 22.12
CA ILE A 313 21.79 -44.05 22.10
C ILE A 313 22.32 -44.21 23.53
N LYS A 314 22.11 -43.24 24.42
CA LYS A 314 22.47 -43.35 25.83
C LYS A 314 21.87 -44.57 26.50
N LYS A 315 20.57 -44.80 26.29
CA LYS A 315 19.88 -45.97 26.86
C LYS A 315 20.38 -47.31 26.27
N THR A 316 20.75 -47.32 25.00
CA THR A 316 21.38 -48.48 24.38
C THR A 316 22.74 -48.78 25.01
N LEU A 317 23.57 -47.73 25.23
CA LEU A 317 24.87 -47.90 25.90
C LEU A 317 24.73 -48.41 27.34
N GLU A 318 23.75 -47.92 28.09
CA GLU A 318 23.44 -48.40 29.45
C GLU A 318 23.02 -49.88 29.44
N ALA A 319 22.20 -50.31 28.48
CA ALA A 319 21.78 -51.68 28.32
C ALA A 319 22.97 -52.59 27.97
N GLU A 320 23.80 -52.22 26.97
CA GLU A 320 25.02 -52.93 26.60
C GLU A 320 25.98 -53.08 27.80
N HIS A 321 26.10 -52.02 28.59
CA HIS A 321 26.92 -52.00 29.80
C HIS A 321 26.45 -53.08 30.82
N VAL A 322 25.14 -53.12 31.09
CA VAL A 322 24.57 -54.13 31.99
C VAL A 322 24.77 -55.55 31.45
N GLU A 323 24.55 -55.78 30.16
CA GLU A 323 24.76 -57.05 29.51
C GLU A 323 26.24 -57.50 29.59
N ARG A 324 27.16 -56.55 29.35
CA ARG A 324 28.62 -56.85 29.47
C ARG A 324 29.00 -57.29 30.90
N LYS A 325 28.51 -56.53 31.91
CA LYS A 325 28.74 -56.90 33.33
C LYS A 325 28.13 -58.23 33.66
N LEU A 326 26.92 -58.55 33.21
CA LEU A 326 26.29 -59.83 33.44
C LEU A 326 27.09 -60.96 32.82
N ARG A 327 27.55 -60.82 31.56
CA ARG A 327 28.36 -61.79 30.86
C ARG A 327 29.67 -62.05 31.61
N VAL A 328 30.40 -61.01 32.02
CA VAL A 328 31.63 -61.08 32.80
C VAL A 328 31.42 -61.80 34.15
N ALA A 329 30.29 -61.51 34.81
CA ALA A 329 29.92 -62.10 36.09
C ALA A 329 29.66 -63.64 35.96
N MET A 330 29.22 -64.09 34.78
CA MET A 330 29.00 -65.55 34.51
C MET A 330 30.27 -66.31 34.12
N GLU A 331 31.29 -65.62 33.63
CA GLU A 331 32.49 -66.20 33.07
C GLU A 331 33.72 -66.13 34.00
N LEU A 332 33.82 -65.18 34.90
CA LEU A 332 35.00 -64.93 35.72
C LEU A 332 34.86 -65.37 37.18
N VAL A 333 36.04 -65.64 37.80
CA VAL A 333 36.15 -65.93 39.24
C VAL A 333 35.86 -64.64 40.04
N LYS A 334 35.25 -64.81 41.24
CA LYS A 334 34.81 -63.68 42.07
C LYS A 334 35.90 -62.64 42.43
N SER A 335 37.18 -63.05 42.48
CA SER A 335 38.30 -62.16 42.81
C SER A 335 38.58 -61.08 41.78
N ASP A 336 38.32 -61.36 40.52
CA ASP A 336 38.71 -60.53 39.37
C ASP A 336 37.55 -59.58 38.89
N LEU A 337 36.34 -59.79 39.43
CA LEU A 337 35.15 -59.06 39.07
C LEU A 337 35.22 -57.54 39.36
N PRO A 338 35.74 -57.06 40.51
CA PRO A 338 35.76 -55.64 40.82
C PRO A 338 36.60 -54.82 39.81
N GLU A 339 37.75 -55.29 39.43
CA GLU A 339 38.65 -54.64 38.48
C GLU A 339 38.01 -54.57 37.10
N ARG A 340 37.43 -55.67 36.65
CA ARG A 340 36.78 -55.75 35.34
C ARG A 340 35.49 -54.90 35.25
N PHE A 341 34.75 -54.86 36.36
CA PHE A 341 33.57 -53.95 36.43
C PHE A 341 33.98 -52.47 36.39
N ALA A 342 35.09 -52.12 37.08
CA ALA A 342 35.60 -50.75 37.03
C ALA A 342 36.05 -50.34 35.61
N GLU A 343 36.67 -51.22 34.84
CA GLU A 343 37.03 -51.01 33.43
C GLU A 343 35.76 -50.75 32.57
N ILE A 344 34.73 -51.60 32.75
CA ILE A 344 33.45 -51.48 32.02
C ILE A 344 32.73 -50.20 32.40
N ASP A 345 32.76 -49.80 33.69
CA ASP A 345 32.18 -48.52 34.16
C ASP A 345 32.93 -47.31 33.56
N ALA A 346 34.25 -47.35 33.54
CA ALA A 346 35.09 -46.31 32.95
C ALA A 346 34.85 -46.17 31.43
N ASP A 347 34.65 -47.30 30.73
CA ASP A 347 34.32 -47.31 29.31
C ASP A 347 32.96 -46.63 29.03
N LEU A 348 31.93 -47.00 29.83
CA LEU A 348 30.63 -46.35 29.71
C LEU A 348 30.76 -44.84 29.97
N GLY A 349 31.49 -44.43 31.01
CA GLY A 349 31.70 -43.00 31.32
C GLY A 349 32.27 -42.24 30.13
N ARG A 350 33.36 -42.72 29.55
CA ARG A 350 33.97 -42.10 28.34
C ARG A 350 32.99 -41.99 27.17
N ARG A 351 32.26 -43.05 26.84
CA ARG A 351 31.29 -43.08 25.74
C ARG A 351 30.10 -42.11 26.00
N MET A 352 29.67 -41.97 27.25
CA MET A 352 28.65 -41.00 27.64
C MET A 352 29.13 -39.54 27.50
N ASP A 353 30.36 -39.26 27.94
CA ASP A 353 30.97 -37.94 27.82
C ASP A 353 31.17 -37.55 26.34
N GLU A 354 31.64 -38.47 25.50
CA GLU A 354 31.77 -38.26 24.05
C GLU A 354 30.43 -37.98 23.38
N LEU A 355 29.36 -38.66 23.80
CA LEU A 355 28.02 -38.47 23.29
C LEU A 355 27.44 -37.10 23.71
N ASP A 356 27.66 -36.66 24.96
CA ASP A 356 27.24 -35.37 25.47
C ASP A 356 28.00 -34.23 24.81
N ASP A 357 29.30 -34.38 24.56
CA ASP A 357 30.09 -33.41 23.81
C ASP A 357 29.62 -33.30 22.37
N ALA A 358 29.33 -34.44 21.70
CA ALA A 358 28.78 -34.42 20.33
C ALA A 358 27.43 -33.72 20.25
N LEU A 359 26.50 -33.98 21.17
CA LEU A 359 25.21 -33.31 21.21
C LEU A 359 25.38 -31.82 21.47
N SER A 360 26.22 -31.45 22.43
CA SER A 360 26.50 -30.05 22.78
C SER A 360 27.09 -29.29 21.58
N PHE A 361 27.96 -29.96 20.81
CA PHE A 361 28.51 -29.40 19.58
C PHE A 361 27.42 -29.20 18.51
N VAL A 362 26.54 -30.16 18.27
CA VAL A 362 25.40 -30.05 17.32
C VAL A 362 24.50 -28.89 17.69
N LEU A 363 24.18 -28.70 19.00
CA LEU A 363 23.37 -27.59 19.47
C LEU A 363 24.02 -26.24 19.18
N ARG A 364 25.33 -26.11 19.35
CA ARG A 364 26.06 -24.86 19.02
C ARG A 364 26.09 -24.59 17.53
N VAL A 365 26.36 -25.60 16.71
CA VAL A 365 26.43 -25.46 15.24
C VAL A 365 25.07 -25.15 14.62
N ASN A 366 23.98 -25.53 15.29
CA ASN A 366 22.62 -25.20 14.84
C ASN A 366 22.32 -23.71 14.83
N GLU A 367 23.05 -22.88 15.60
CA GLU A 367 22.90 -21.43 15.54
C GLU A 367 23.38 -20.87 14.19
N PRO A 368 22.75 -19.80 13.64
CA PRO A 368 23.06 -19.24 12.31
C PRO A 368 24.37 -18.43 12.29
N THR A 369 25.37 -18.90 13.00
CA THR A 369 26.71 -18.31 13.05
C THR A 369 27.58 -18.84 11.92
N VAL A 370 28.70 -18.17 11.66
CA VAL A 370 29.68 -18.66 10.69
C VAL A 370 30.39 -19.87 11.28
N LEU A 371 30.28 -20.98 10.59
CA LEU A 371 31.01 -22.19 10.95
C LEU A 371 32.45 -22.10 10.43
N ASP A 372 33.42 -22.10 11.35
CA ASP A 372 34.84 -22.15 11.01
C ASP A 372 35.27 -23.51 10.47
N GLN A 373 36.52 -23.64 9.99
CA GLN A 373 37.01 -24.86 9.40
C GLN A 373 37.10 -26.01 10.43
N GLY A 374 37.54 -25.74 11.65
CA GLY A 374 37.62 -26.75 12.71
C GLY A 374 36.23 -27.25 13.12
N GLY A 375 35.24 -26.38 13.16
CA GLY A 375 33.84 -26.76 13.39
C GLY A 375 33.28 -27.64 12.26
N PHE A 376 33.65 -27.36 11.00
CA PHE A 376 33.25 -28.19 9.87
C PHE A 376 33.85 -29.60 9.95
N GLU A 377 35.14 -29.73 10.27
CA GLU A 377 35.83 -31.02 10.43
C GLU A 377 35.20 -31.85 11.56
N ARG A 378 34.92 -31.21 12.70
CA ARG A 378 34.26 -31.88 13.84
C ARG A 378 32.85 -32.36 13.50
N LEU A 379 32.08 -31.58 12.71
CA LEU A 379 30.77 -32.02 12.26
C LEU A 379 30.85 -33.26 11.35
N VAL A 380 31.86 -33.32 10.45
CA VAL A 380 32.09 -34.47 9.58
C VAL A 380 32.47 -35.71 10.39
N GLU A 381 33.26 -35.56 11.47
CA GLU A 381 33.57 -36.66 12.38
C GLU A 381 32.30 -37.21 13.04
N ILE A 382 31.46 -36.34 13.63
CA ILE A 382 30.21 -36.75 14.27
C ILE A 382 29.25 -37.41 13.26
N ALA A 383 29.18 -36.92 12.03
CA ALA A 383 28.35 -37.46 10.96
C ALA A 383 28.75 -38.91 10.54
N ARG A 384 29.97 -39.33 10.84
CA ARG A 384 30.46 -40.71 10.58
C ARG A 384 30.16 -41.68 11.70
N LEU A 385 29.77 -41.17 12.88
CA LEU A 385 29.46 -42.02 14.02
C LEU A 385 28.16 -42.79 13.76
N VAL A 386 28.21 -44.07 14.15
CA VAL A 386 27.07 -44.99 14.09
C VAL A 386 26.90 -45.68 15.44
N TYR A 387 25.71 -46.13 15.72
CA TYR A 387 25.40 -46.94 16.90
C TYR A 387 24.65 -48.21 16.49
N MET A 388 24.82 -49.27 17.29
CA MET A 388 24.07 -50.48 17.11
C MET A 388 22.71 -50.33 17.79
N ALA A 389 21.64 -50.41 17.02
CA ALA A 389 20.29 -50.44 17.57
C ALA A 389 19.99 -51.83 18.19
N PRO A 390 19.08 -51.97 19.15
CA PRO A 390 18.70 -53.25 19.76
C PRO A 390 18.26 -54.33 18.75
N GLY A 391 17.82 -53.95 17.55
CA GLY A 391 17.48 -54.84 16.45
C GLY A 391 18.68 -55.38 15.66
N GLY A 392 19.91 -54.96 15.98
CA GLY A 392 21.13 -55.34 15.28
C GLY A 392 21.47 -54.51 14.05
N GLU A 393 20.76 -53.38 13.83
CA GLU A 393 21.01 -52.44 12.75
C GLU A 393 22.03 -51.38 13.18
N LEU A 394 22.94 -51.01 12.25
CA LEU A 394 23.83 -49.86 12.42
C LEU A 394 23.14 -48.61 11.92
N LEU A 395 22.85 -47.67 12.82
CA LEU A 395 22.18 -46.42 12.52
C LEU A 395 23.13 -45.23 12.76
N PRO A 396 23.03 -44.14 11.95
CA PRO A 396 23.88 -42.98 12.11
C PRO A 396 23.44 -42.09 13.31
N TYR A 397 24.38 -41.35 13.90
CA TYR A 397 24.09 -40.33 14.90
C TYR A 397 23.31 -39.14 14.31
N LEU A 398 23.63 -38.79 13.06
CA LEU A 398 22.97 -37.72 12.30
C LEU A 398 22.56 -38.24 10.92
N GLU A 399 21.34 -37.98 10.52
CA GLU A 399 20.85 -38.29 9.18
C GLU A 399 21.49 -37.37 8.11
N PRO A 400 21.63 -37.82 6.84
CA PRO A 400 22.26 -37.02 5.79
C PRO A 400 21.63 -35.63 5.60
N ALA A 401 20.32 -35.50 5.74
CA ALA A 401 19.61 -34.22 5.63
C ALA A 401 19.94 -33.26 6.80
N GLU A 402 20.08 -33.81 8.02
CA GLU A 402 20.48 -33.06 9.22
C GLU A 402 21.91 -32.54 9.08
N VAL A 403 22.83 -33.41 8.57
CA VAL A 403 24.22 -33.02 8.29
C VAL A 403 24.27 -31.90 7.25
N ALA A 404 23.53 -32.01 6.15
CA ALA A 404 23.47 -30.98 5.10
C ALA A 404 22.99 -29.65 5.64
N ALA A 405 21.98 -29.64 6.52
CA ALA A 405 21.51 -28.43 7.17
C ALA A 405 22.55 -27.81 8.11
N LEU A 406 23.20 -28.62 8.94
CA LEU A 406 24.24 -28.18 9.89
C LEU A 406 25.50 -27.66 9.18
N GLN A 407 25.82 -28.17 7.98
CA GLN A 407 26.96 -27.75 7.17
C GLN A 407 26.80 -26.37 6.52
N VAL A 408 25.65 -25.73 6.62
CA VAL A 408 25.48 -24.36 6.13
C VAL A 408 26.50 -23.42 6.77
N ARG A 409 27.38 -22.84 5.95
CA ARG A 409 28.51 -22.03 6.46
C ARG A 409 28.07 -20.68 6.99
N ARG A 410 27.03 -20.05 6.39
CA ARG A 410 26.53 -18.73 6.75
C ARG A 410 25.01 -18.68 6.67
N GLY A 411 24.37 -18.29 7.76
CA GLY A 411 22.91 -18.23 7.86
C GLY A 411 22.27 -19.54 8.27
N SER A 412 20.97 -19.66 8.03
CA SER A 412 20.12 -20.79 8.46
C SER A 412 19.63 -21.68 7.31
N LEU A 413 19.73 -21.22 6.05
CA LEU A 413 19.10 -21.84 4.89
C LEU A 413 20.10 -22.71 4.11
N THR A 414 19.68 -23.93 3.78
CA THR A 414 20.35 -24.77 2.77
C THR A 414 20.24 -24.13 1.38
N ASP A 415 21.04 -24.61 0.41
CA ASP A 415 20.99 -24.08 -0.96
C ASP A 415 19.60 -24.24 -1.60
N MET A 416 18.91 -25.38 -1.34
CA MET A 416 17.56 -25.60 -1.83
C MET A 416 16.54 -24.61 -1.22
N GLU A 417 16.63 -24.39 0.08
CA GLU A 417 15.77 -23.41 0.78
C GLU A 417 16.07 -21.98 0.36
N ARG A 418 17.33 -21.68 0.03
CA ARG A 418 17.73 -20.38 -0.52
C ARG A 418 17.09 -20.15 -1.88
N VAL A 419 17.16 -21.12 -2.79
CA VAL A 419 16.48 -21.04 -4.10
C VAL A 419 14.98 -20.86 -3.92
N GLU A 420 14.39 -21.55 -2.94
CA GLU A 420 12.96 -21.39 -2.65
C GLU A 420 12.61 -19.99 -2.15
N ILE A 421 13.38 -19.41 -1.22
CA ILE A 421 13.16 -18.02 -0.78
C ILE A 421 13.37 -17.03 -1.94
N GLU A 422 14.43 -17.19 -2.74
CA GLU A 422 14.71 -16.33 -3.88
C GLU A 422 13.60 -16.37 -4.94
N SER A 423 12.84 -17.47 -5.00
CA SER A 423 11.70 -17.61 -5.91
C SER A 423 10.56 -16.63 -5.65
N HIS A 424 10.50 -15.97 -4.45
CA HIS A 424 9.47 -14.96 -4.16
C HIS A 424 9.48 -13.83 -5.18
N VAL A 425 10.65 -13.44 -5.71
CA VAL A 425 10.72 -12.39 -6.73
C VAL A 425 10.01 -12.81 -8.02
N GLN A 426 10.18 -14.08 -8.42
CA GLN A 426 9.47 -14.60 -9.60
C GLN A 426 7.97 -14.68 -9.35
N HIS A 427 7.54 -15.07 -8.14
CA HIS A 427 6.13 -15.06 -7.75
C HIS A 427 5.57 -13.63 -7.71
N THR A 428 6.33 -12.66 -7.22
CA THR A 428 5.97 -11.22 -7.26
C THR A 428 5.76 -10.77 -8.72
N ILE A 429 6.72 -11.05 -9.60
CA ILE A 429 6.61 -10.67 -11.03
C ILE A 429 5.37 -11.30 -11.66
N LYS A 430 5.12 -12.59 -11.40
CA LYS A 430 3.96 -13.31 -11.93
C LYS A 430 2.66 -12.68 -11.46
N PHE A 431 2.52 -12.42 -10.16
CA PHE A 431 1.35 -11.78 -9.59
C PHE A 431 1.13 -10.38 -10.15
N LEU A 432 2.17 -9.55 -10.15
CA LEU A 432 2.05 -8.17 -10.61
C LEU A 432 1.71 -8.07 -12.11
N LYS A 433 2.11 -9.04 -12.93
CA LYS A 433 1.74 -9.07 -14.36
C LYS A 433 0.26 -9.35 -14.61
N GLU A 434 -0.44 -9.98 -13.68
CA GLU A 434 -1.90 -10.23 -13.80
C GLU A 434 -2.73 -8.97 -13.47
N ILE A 435 -2.12 -7.96 -12.83
CA ILE A 435 -2.81 -6.70 -12.52
C ILE A 435 -2.85 -5.82 -13.78
N PRO A 436 -4.02 -5.30 -14.20
CA PRO A 436 -4.15 -4.44 -15.38
C PRO A 436 -3.66 -3.01 -15.08
N TRP A 437 -2.37 -2.80 -14.94
CA TRP A 437 -1.74 -1.53 -14.58
C TRP A 437 -2.05 -0.35 -15.52
N GLY A 438 -2.53 -0.63 -16.72
CA GLY A 438 -2.66 0.37 -17.78
C GLY A 438 -1.30 0.97 -18.17
N ARG A 439 -1.33 1.95 -19.07
CA ARG A 439 -0.08 2.60 -19.56
C ARG A 439 0.63 3.40 -18.46
N ARG A 440 -0.11 3.90 -17.48
CA ARG A 440 0.41 4.80 -16.45
C ARG A 440 1.32 4.10 -15.44
N TYR A 441 1.04 2.83 -15.13
CA TYR A 441 1.73 2.07 -14.08
C TYR A 441 2.40 0.79 -14.62
N ALA A 442 2.63 0.72 -15.92
CA ALA A 442 3.15 -0.46 -16.61
C ALA A 442 4.53 -0.94 -16.13
N ASP A 443 5.33 -0.04 -15.53
CA ASP A 443 6.67 -0.35 -15.04
C ASP A 443 6.71 -0.97 -13.63
N VAL A 444 5.61 -0.97 -12.89
CA VAL A 444 5.57 -1.50 -11.51
C VAL A 444 6.12 -2.94 -11.42
N PRO A 445 5.70 -3.90 -12.29
CA PRO A 445 6.26 -5.26 -12.25
C PRO A 445 7.75 -5.32 -12.56
N ARG A 446 8.26 -4.43 -13.43
CA ARG A 446 9.68 -4.35 -13.82
C ARG A 446 10.51 -3.83 -12.65
N ILE A 447 10.04 -2.77 -11.98
CA ILE A 447 10.70 -2.15 -10.84
C ILE A 447 10.74 -3.13 -9.66
N ALA A 448 9.58 -3.65 -9.25
CA ALA A 448 9.48 -4.61 -8.15
C ALA A 448 10.28 -5.89 -8.41
N GLY A 449 10.28 -6.39 -9.66
CA GLY A 449 10.96 -7.61 -10.04
C GLY A 449 12.49 -7.52 -10.14
N ALA A 450 13.10 -6.37 -9.83
CA ALA A 450 14.53 -6.18 -9.89
C ALA A 450 15.17 -5.71 -8.57
N HIS A 451 14.42 -5.68 -7.47
CA HIS A 451 14.90 -5.18 -6.17
C HIS A 451 16.00 -6.03 -5.53
N HIS A 452 16.17 -7.27 -5.95
CA HIS A 452 17.27 -8.15 -5.54
C HIS A 452 18.33 -8.37 -6.66
N GLU A 453 18.25 -7.62 -7.74
CA GLU A 453 19.36 -7.54 -8.69
C GLU A 453 20.50 -6.71 -8.10
N TYR A 454 21.74 -7.11 -8.36
CA TYR A 454 22.94 -6.46 -7.83
C TYR A 454 23.78 -5.83 -8.94
N MET A 455 24.38 -4.68 -8.66
CA MET A 455 25.20 -3.93 -9.63
C MET A 455 26.31 -4.79 -10.28
N ASN A 456 26.84 -5.78 -9.56
CA ASN A 456 27.84 -6.72 -10.05
C ASN A 456 27.28 -7.93 -10.82
N GLY A 457 25.98 -7.98 -11.10
CA GLY A 457 25.33 -9.07 -11.84
C GLY A 457 25.17 -10.41 -11.09
N THR A 458 25.44 -10.44 -9.76
CA THR A 458 25.27 -11.65 -8.94
C THR A 458 23.92 -11.74 -8.25
N GLY A 459 23.03 -10.78 -8.50
CA GLY A 459 21.67 -10.76 -7.98
C GLY A 459 20.73 -11.78 -8.62
N TYR A 460 19.46 -11.69 -8.29
CA TYR A 460 18.42 -12.56 -8.81
C TYR A 460 17.12 -11.77 -9.08
N PRO A 461 16.20 -12.26 -9.92
CA PRO A 461 16.16 -13.59 -10.55
C PRO A 461 16.83 -13.67 -11.94
N ARG A 462 17.19 -12.53 -12.55
CA ARG A 462 17.65 -12.43 -13.94
C ARG A 462 19.15 -12.22 -14.07
N ARG A 463 19.83 -11.88 -13.00
CA ARG A 463 21.27 -11.53 -12.95
C ARG A 463 21.60 -10.37 -13.89
N LEU A 464 20.83 -9.32 -13.82
CA LEU A 464 21.01 -8.14 -14.65
C LEU A 464 22.32 -7.43 -14.32
N PRO A 465 23.09 -6.98 -15.32
CA PRO A 465 24.21 -6.09 -15.08
C PRO A 465 23.70 -4.71 -14.60
N GLY A 466 24.55 -3.97 -13.87
CA GLY A 466 24.18 -2.75 -13.18
C GLY A 466 23.40 -1.73 -14.00
N ASP A 467 23.81 -1.50 -15.25
CA ASP A 467 23.15 -0.52 -16.13
C ASP A 467 21.76 -0.96 -16.63
N ASP A 468 21.48 -2.26 -16.64
CA ASP A 468 20.17 -2.81 -17.03
C ASP A 468 19.19 -2.82 -15.86
N ILE A 469 19.66 -2.57 -14.61
CA ILE A 469 18.78 -2.49 -13.44
C ILE A 469 18.12 -1.12 -13.43
N PRO A 470 16.76 -1.03 -13.38
CA PRO A 470 16.07 0.24 -13.24
C PRO A 470 16.59 1.07 -12.07
N VAL A 471 16.75 2.37 -12.25
CA VAL A 471 17.21 3.26 -11.15
C VAL A 471 16.28 3.15 -9.95
N GLU A 472 14.99 3.05 -10.19
CA GLU A 472 13.96 2.86 -9.16
C GLU A 472 14.21 1.58 -8.34
N SER A 473 14.64 0.49 -8.99
CA SER A 473 14.96 -0.77 -8.32
C SER A 473 16.26 -0.67 -7.51
N ARG A 474 17.29 0.03 -8.02
CA ARG A 474 18.52 0.28 -7.27
C ARG A 474 18.25 1.12 -6.02
N ILE A 475 17.38 2.13 -6.10
CA ILE A 475 16.88 2.93 -4.98
C ILE A 475 16.19 2.01 -3.97
N MET A 476 15.29 1.14 -4.43
CA MET A 476 14.53 0.22 -3.59
C MET A 476 15.42 -0.80 -2.89
N THR A 477 16.47 -1.32 -3.55
CA THR A 477 17.45 -2.23 -2.94
C THR A 477 18.11 -1.63 -1.69
N ILE A 478 18.47 -0.34 -1.73
CA ILE A 478 19.09 0.35 -0.58
C ILE A 478 18.07 0.50 0.56
N ALA A 479 16.83 0.91 0.22
CA ALA A 479 15.76 1.09 1.18
C ALA A 479 15.38 -0.23 1.86
N ASP A 480 15.28 -1.32 1.10
CA ASP A 480 14.95 -2.65 1.58
C ASP A 480 16.02 -3.18 2.56
N ILE A 481 17.30 -3.12 2.18
CA ILE A 481 18.40 -3.55 3.06
C ILE A 481 18.43 -2.70 4.34
N PHE A 482 18.23 -1.38 4.23
CA PHE A 482 18.23 -0.50 5.39
C PHE A 482 17.11 -0.84 6.36
N ASP A 483 15.87 -0.94 5.88
CA ASP A 483 14.72 -1.29 6.73
C ASP A 483 14.87 -2.71 7.29
N ALA A 484 15.36 -3.67 6.49
CA ALA A 484 15.62 -5.02 6.95
C ALA A 484 16.62 -5.10 8.12
N LEU A 485 17.52 -4.14 8.27
CA LEU A 485 18.48 -4.07 9.36
C LEU A 485 17.95 -3.28 10.58
N THR A 486 17.20 -2.20 10.36
CA THR A 486 16.84 -1.22 11.39
C THR A 486 15.46 -1.43 12.00
N ALA A 487 14.57 -2.20 11.37
CA ALA A 487 13.24 -2.47 11.88
C ALA A 487 13.27 -3.16 13.24
N SER A 488 12.55 -2.58 14.22
CA SER A 488 12.48 -3.06 15.62
C SER A 488 11.33 -4.05 15.87
N ASP A 489 10.43 -4.21 14.92
CA ASP A 489 9.21 -5.02 14.98
C ASP A 489 9.42 -6.50 14.62
N ARG A 490 10.67 -6.92 14.39
CA ARG A 490 11.02 -8.32 14.08
C ARG A 490 11.11 -9.17 15.34
N PRO A 491 10.30 -10.25 15.49
CA PRO A 491 10.23 -11.04 16.74
C PRO A 491 11.53 -11.81 17.06
N TYR A 492 12.44 -12.02 16.09
CA TYR A 492 13.62 -12.85 16.25
C TYR A 492 14.96 -12.14 16.05
N LYS A 493 14.96 -10.84 15.68
CA LYS A 493 16.20 -10.06 15.50
C LYS A 493 16.09 -8.73 16.23
N LYS A 494 17.09 -8.40 17.02
CA LYS A 494 17.23 -7.02 17.56
C LYS A 494 17.53 -6.06 16.42
N ALA A 495 16.89 -4.90 16.42
CA ALA A 495 17.19 -3.80 15.52
C ALA A 495 18.69 -3.44 15.58
N VAL A 496 19.28 -3.29 14.43
CA VAL A 496 20.68 -2.83 14.33
C VAL A 496 20.69 -1.31 14.44
N PRO A 497 21.58 -0.71 15.26
CA PRO A 497 21.75 0.74 15.29
C PRO A 497 22.01 1.31 13.90
N ILE A 498 21.52 2.52 13.63
CA ILE A 498 21.58 3.16 12.30
C ILE A 498 23.00 3.20 11.74
N GLU A 499 23.98 3.63 12.55
CA GLU A 499 25.38 3.73 12.13
C GLU A 499 25.93 2.37 11.70
N ARG A 500 25.53 1.32 12.41
CA ARG A 500 25.92 -0.05 12.07
C ARG A 500 25.23 -0.53 10.80
N ALA A 501 23.95 -0.20 10.61
CA ALA A 501 23.20 -0.54 9.40
C ALA A 501 23.83 0.15 8.16
N LEU A 502 24.16 1.43 8.27
CA LEU A 502 24.86 2.16 7.20
C LEU A 502 26.23 1.54 6.90
N SER A 503 26.99 1.12 7.94
CA SER A 503 28.28 0.42 7.75
C SER A 503 28.13 -0.93 7.04
N ILE A 504 27.03 -1.66 7.29
CA ILE A 504 26.75 -2.92 6.59
C ILE A 504 26.44 -2.66 5.11
N ILE A 505 25.61 -1.64 4.81
CA ILE A 505 25.29 -1.28 3.41
C ILE A 505 26.56 -0.81 2.68
N ASP A 506 27.44 -0.03 3.33
CA ASP A 506 28.73 0.37 2.75
C ASP A 506 29.58 -0.86 2.37
N SER A 507 29.52 -1.91 3.17
CA SER A 507 30.21 -3.18 2.84
C SER A 507 29.60 -3.86 1.62
N GLU A 508 28.26 -3.81 1.45
CA GLU A 508 27.59 -4.35 0.25
C GLU A 508 27.87 -3.47 -0.99
N VAL A 509 28.02 -2.15 -0.82
CA VAL A 509 28.50 -1.23 -1.88
C VAL A 509 29.92 -1.61 -2.32
N ARG A 510 30.85 -1.83 -1.38
CA ARG A 510 32.23 -2.25 -1.70
C ARG A 510 32.27 -3.64 -2.36
N ALA A 511 31.33 -4.50 -2.07
CA ALA A 511 31.17 -5.78 -2.75
C ALA A 511 30.53 -5.66 -4.16
N GLY A 512 30.19 -4.43 -4.59
CA GLY A 512 29.58 -4.16 -5.89
C GLY A 512 28.12 -4.58 -5.99
N LYS A 513 27.41 -4.74 -4.88
CA LYS A 513 26.00 -5.14 -4.88
C LYS A 513 25.04 -3.95 -4.98
N CYS A 514 25.30 -2.89 -4.21
CA CYS A 514 24.49 -1.67 -4.20
C CYS A 514 25.14 -0.58 -5.03
N ASP A 515 24.33 0.34 -5.55
CA ASP A 515 24.78 1.52 -6.26
C ASP A 515 25.45 2.50 -5.28
N ALA A 516 26.74 2.76 -5.49
CA ALA A 516 27.56 3.56 -4.58
C ALA A 516 27.11 5.02 -4.50
N GLU A 517 26.70 5.59 -5.63
CA GLU A 517 26.27 6.98 -5.67
C GLU A 517 24.89 7.17 -5.05
N LEU A 518 23.94 6.27 -5.30
CA LEU A 518 22.64 6.30 -4.65
C LEU A 518 22.76 6.11 -3.13
N PHE A 519 23.68 5.26 -2.68
CA PHE A 519 23.93 5.10 -1.24
C PHE A 519 24.55 6.37 -0.63
N ARG A 520 25.49 7.00 -1.32
CA ARG A 520 26.05 8.30 -0.88
C ARG A 520 24.94 9.35 -0.72
N ILE A 521 24.04 9.46 -1.73
CA ILE A 521 22.89 10.39 -1.70
C ILE A 521 21.95 10.06 -0.54
N PHE A 522 21.70 8.76 -0.29
CA PHE A 522 20.86 8.30 0.83
C PHE A 522 21.40 8.75 2.19
N VAL A 523 22.72 8.69 2.37
CA VAL A 523 23.39 9.08 3.61
C VAL A 523 23.46 10.60 3.74
N GLU A 524 23.98 11.32 2.72
CA GLU A 524 24.15 12.77 2.72
C GLU A 524 22.80 13.52 2.77
N GLY A 525 21.78 12.99 2.09
CA GLY A 525 20.41 13.50 2.13
C GLY A 525 19.64 13.13 3.40
N GLU A 526 20.26 12.39 4.32
CA GLU A 526 19.65 11.91 5.58
C GLU A 526 18.28 11.24 5.36
N VAL A 527 18.11 10.56 4.21
CA VAL A 527 16.81 9.99 3.81
C VAL A 527 16.28 9.04 4.85
N TYR A 528 17.15 8.29 5.50
CA TYR A 528 16.82 7.33 6.56
C TYR A 528 16.13 7.97 7.78
N LYS A 529 16.27 9.28 8.01
CA LYS A 529 15.59 9.99 9.11
C LYS A 529 14.12 10.30 8.83
N ARG A 530 13.64 10.12 7.58
CA ARG A 530 12.28 10.51 7.18
C ARG A 530 11.21 9.46 7.50
N VAL A 531 11.60 8.30 8.01
CA VAL A 531 10.71 7.16 8.30
C VAL A 531 10.78 6.70 9.76
N ILE A 532 11.72 7.27 10.54
CA ILE A 532 11.94 6.95 11.96
C ILE A 532 11.13 7.89 12.85
#